data_e9bda7007252da0ca575d7f375a59273
#
_entry.id   e9bda7007252da0ca575d7f375a59273
#
_cell.length_a   1.000
_cell.length_b   1.000
_cell.length_c   1.000
_cell.angle_alpha   90.00
_cell.angle_beta   90.00
_cell.angle_gamma   90.00
#
_symmetry.space_group_name_H-M   'P 1'
#
loop_
_entity.id
_entity.type
_entity.pdbx_description
1 polymer ?
#
loop_
_entity_poly.entity_id
_entity_poly.type
_entity_poly.pdbx_seq_one_letter_code
_entity_poly.pdbx_strand_id
1 'polypeptide(L)'
;MADAGTEVTIWARRPEVAEILHTEHRNPSYLTDIPLPPMAATHDPAVALDGADIVVLAVPSQSLRVNLEKWKGLIEADASFLSLAKGIEIGTLLRMSQVIAEVTGADEGRIAVLSGPNLAHEIAVGQPAATVIACSDADRAVALQHASATGYFRPYTNTDVIGCEIGGASKNVIALACGIASGMGLGDNTVASIITRGLAEIIRLGVALGAEPATLAGLAGVGDLVATCTSPLSRNRSFGRALGTGGSMETAQDATHGQVAEGVKSCTSIRALAVKHDVDMPLTTAVHQVCHEGVSVGEAVGNLLGRRIKPE
;
A
#
# COMPACT_ATOMS: atom_id res chain seq x y z
N MET A 1 -15.02 9.02 2.40
CA MET A 1 -15.20 10.49 2.42
C MET A 1 -16.56 10.88 1.86
N ALA A 2 -16.94 10.56 0.63
CA ALA A 2 -18.27 10.90 0.11
C ALA A 2 -19.40 10.38 1.02
N ASP A 3 -19.36 9.11 1.43
CA ASP A 3 -20.35 8.55 2.38
C ASP A 3 -20.28 9.16 3.79
N ALA A 4 -19.19 9.86 4.12
CA ALA A 4 -19.07 10.65 5.35
C ALA A 4 -19.62 12.07 5.20
N GLY A 5 -20.15 12.43 4.04
CA GLY A 5 -20.68 13.76 3.73
C GLY A 5 -19.65 14.79 3.29
N THR A 6 -18.38 14.37 3.06
CA THR A 6 -17.36 15.26 2.50
C THR A 6 -17.57 15.38 1.00
N GLU A 7 -17.53 16.62 0.48
CA GLU A 7 -17.55 16.86 -0.96
C GLU A 7 -16.29 16.29 -1.61
N VAL A 8 -16.44 15.50 -2.68
CA VAL A 8 -15.33 14.79 -3.32
C VAL A 8 -15.35 15.01 -4.83
N THR A 9 -14.23 15.45 -5.38
CA THR A 9 -13.97 15.45 -6.82
C THR A 9 -12.87 14.44 -7.12
N ILE A 10 -13.13 13.49 -8.02
CA ILE A 10 -12.16 12.48 -8.44
C ILE A 10 -11.42 12.96 -9.69
N TRP A 11 -10.09 12.98 -9.62
CA TRP A 11 -9.28 13.08 -10.82
C TRP A 11 -9.00 11.69 -11.41
N ALA A 12 -9.26 11.51 -12.69
CA ALA A 12 -8.88 10.30 -13.43
C ALA A 12 -8.05 10.67 -14.66
N ARG A 13 -6.89 10.02 -14.82
CA ARG A 13 -5.95 10.30 -15.92
C ARG A 13 -6.57 10.18 -17.32
N ARG A 14 -7.49 9.23 -17.50
CA ARG A 14 -8.16 8.96 -18.78
C ARG A 14 -9.49 9.69 -18.82
N PRO A 15 -9.73 10.56 -19.85
CA PRO A 15 -10.97 11.31 -19.97
C PRO A 15 -12.23 10.42 -19.96
N GLU A 16 -12.19 9.29 -20.67
CA GLU A 16 -13.31 8.34 -20.74
C GLU A 16 -13.65 7.71 -19.38
N VAL A 17 -12.65 7.53 -18.52
CA VAL A 17 -12.87 7.03 -17.15
C VAL A 17 -13.47 8.11 -16.26
N ALA A 18 -13.00 9.36 -16.41
CA ALA A 18 -13.56 10.50 -15.68
C ALA A 18 -15.03 10.69 -16.02
N GLU A 19 -15.38 10.61 -17.31
CA GLU A 19 -16.76 10.72 -17.81
C GLU A 19 -17.67 9.65 -17.21
N ILE A 20 -17.26 8.37 -17.24
CA ILE A 20 -18.03 7.25 -16.67
C ILE A 20 -18.20 7.43 -15.15
N LEU A 21 -17.15 7.82 -14.43
CA LEU A 21 -17.22 8.09 -13.00
C LEU A 21 -18.20 9.22 -12.69
N HIS A 22 -18.22 10.28 -13.51
CA HIS A 22 -19.07 11.45 -13.31
C HIS A 22 -20.54 11.19 -13.63
N THR A 23 -20.82 10.48 -14.73
CA THR A 23 -22.17 10.30 -15.26
C THR A 23 -22.85 9.02 -14.78
N GLU A 24 -22.10 7.92 -14.69
CA GLU A 24 -22.64 6.60 -14.34
C GLU A 24 -22.35 6.22 -12.88
N HIS A 25 -21.55 6.99 -12.15
CA HIS A 25 -21.13 6.70 -10.78
C HIS A 25 -20.60 5.29 -10.61
N ARG A 26 -19.74 4.86 -11.53
CA ARG A 26 -19.18 3.52 -11.63
C ARG A 26 -17.71 3.58 -12.06
N ASN A 27 -16.87 2.71 -11.50
CA ASN A 27 -15.49 2.56 -11.97
C ASN A 27 -15.42 1.42 -13.02
N PRO A 28 -15.11 1.70 -14.30
CA PRO A 28 -15.15 0.68 -15.35
C PRO A 28 -14.01 -0.34 -15.27
N SER A 29 -12.97 -0.09 -14.48
CA SER A 29 -11.79 -0.96 -14.39
C SER A 29 -11.65 -1.66 -13.04
N TYR A 30 -12.23 -1.08 -11.98
CA TYR A 30 -12.18 -1.56 -10.61
C TYR A 30 -13.57 -1.44 -10.00
N LEU A 31 -13.99 -2.41 -9.20
CA LEU A 31 -15.31 -2.42 -8.56
C LEU A 31 -16.46 -2.30 -9.58
N THR A 32 -16.33 -3.00 -10.72
CA THR A 32 -17.20 -2.87 -11.90
C THR A 32 -18.69 -3.07 -11.60
N ASP A 33 -18.98 -3.91 -10.59
CA ASP A 33 -20.34 -4.33 -10.23
C ASP A 33 -20.91 -3.55 -9.02
N ILE A 34 -20.15 -2.55 -8.52
CA ILE A 34 -20.55 -1.79 -7.35
C ILE A 34 -20.81 -0.34 -7.74
N PRO A 35 -22.03 0.18 -7.54
CA PRO A 35 -22.33 1.59 -7.73
C PRO A 35 -21.56 2.43 -6.70
N LEU A 36 -20.99 3.55 -7.14
CA LEU A 36 -20.32 4.51 -6.29
C LEU A 36 -21.33 5.60 -5.87
N PRO A 37 -21.14 6.26 -4.73
CA PRO A 37 -21.93 7.44 -4.37
C PRO A 37 -21.73 8.53 -5.44
N PRO A 38 -22.73 9.40 -5.65
CA PRO A 38 -22.59 10.52 -6.58
C PRO A 38 -21.41 11.42 -6.18
N MET A 39 -20.46 11.58 -7.11
CA MET A 39 -19.26 12.39 -6.93
C MET A 39 -18.92 13.08 -8.26
N ALA A 40 -18.35 14.29 -8.18
CA ALA A 40 -17.74 14.89 -9.35
C ALA A 40 -16.50 14.11 -9.79
N ALA A 41 -16.27 14.02 -11.09
CA ALA A 41 -15.05 13.43 -11.62
C ALA A 41 -14.59 14.21 -12.86
N THR A 42 -13.27 14.36 -13.01
CA THR A 42 -12.66 15.12 -14.10
C THR A 42 -11.31 14.52 -14.48
N HIS A 43 -10.88 14.76 -15.71
CA HIS A 43 -9.52 14.45 -16.16
C HIS A 43 -8.57 15.67 -16.07
N ASP A 44 -9.12 16.85 -15.75
CA ASP A 44 -8.33 18.07 -15.54
C ASP A 44 -7.92 18.20 -14.06
N PRO A 45 -6.62 18.13 -13.74
CA PRO A 45 -6.17 18.27 -12.36
C PRO A 45 -6.43 19.68 -11.79
N ALA A 46 -6.50 20.73 -12.62
CA ALA A 46 -6.80 22.07 -12.13
C ALA A 46 -8.22 22.15 -11.56
N VAL A 47 -9.19 21.51 -12.23
CA VAL A 47 -10.57 21.43 -11.74
C VAL A 47 -10.69 20.58 -10.50
N ALA A 48 -9.92 19.46 -10.41
CA ALA A 48 -9.98 18.57 -9.26
C ALA A 48 -9.34 19.15 -7.99
N LEU A 49 -8.39 20.06 -8.14
CA LEU A 49 -7.60 20.65 -7.05
C LEU A 49 -8.06 22.04 -6.63
N ASP A 50 -8.94 22.67 -7.40
CA ASP A 50 -9.46 24.00 -7.12
C ASP A 50 -10.21 24.02 -5.79
N GLY A 51 -9.71 24.82 -4.83
CA GLY A 51 -10.28 24.95 -3.49
C GLY A 51 -10.24 23.68 -2.62
N ALA A 52 -9.41 22.68 -2.96
CA ALA A 52 -9.35 21.43 -2.21
C ALA A 52 -8.58 21.58 -0.90
N ASP A 53 -9.27 21.43 0.25
CA ASP A 53 -8.65 21.39 1.60
C ASP A 53 -7.87 20.08 1.85
N ILE A 54 -8.26 19.00 1.19
CA ILE A 54 -7.66 17.67 1.34
C ILE A 54 -7.34 17.08 -0.03
N VAL A 55 -6.06 16.81 -0.28
CA VAL A 55 -5.60 16.13 -1.49
C VAL A 55 -5.31 14.66 -1.20
N VAL A 56 -6.20 13.77 -1.65
CA VAL A 56 -6.05 12.32 -1.48
C VAL A 56 -5.20 11.74 -2.61
N LEU A 57 -4.02 11.24 -2.27
CA LEU A 57 -3.04 10.71 -3.22
C LEU A 57 -3.19 9.18 -3.34
N ALA A 58 -3.97 8.74 -4.33
CA ALA A 58 -4.30 7.33 -4.59
C ALA A 58 -3.63 6.76 -5.85
N VAL A 59 -2.58 7.40 -6.33
CA VAL A 59 -1.79 6.91 -7.47
C VAL A 59 -0.77 5.85 -7.03
N PRO A 60 -0.30 4.95 -7.92
CA PRO A 60 0.75 4.00 -7.60
C PRO A 60 2.02 4.70 -7.08
N SER A 61 2.67 4.12 -6.08
CA SER A 61 3.83 4.70 -5.39
C SER A 61 4.94 5.19 -6.34
N GLN A 62 5.27 4.40 -7.37
CA GLN A 62 6.32 4.75 -8.33
C GLN A 62 5.93 5.84 -9.35
N SER A 63 4.69 6.30 -9.35
CA SER A 63 4.22 7.40 -10.19
C SER A 63 3.90 8.67 -9.38
N LEU A 64 4.01 8.62 -8.06
CA LEU A 64 3.62 9.71 -7.18
C LEU A 64 4.40 11.00 -7.51
N ARG A 65 5.73 10.94 -7.57
CA ARG A 65 6.60 12.08 -7.88
C ARG A 65 6.21 12.77 -9.19
N VAL A 66 6.14 11.99 -10.26
CA VAL A 66 5.84 12.54 -11.61
C VAL A 66 4.48 13.22 -11.67
N ASN A 67 3.50 12.74 -10.91
CA ASN A 67 2.20 13.38 -10.83
C ASN A 67 2.25 14.63 -9.95
N LEU A 68 2.86 14.57 -8.78
CA LEU A 68 3.00 15.73 -7.89
C LEU A 68 3.76 16.89 -8.56
N GLU A 69 4.80 16.61 -9.35
CA GLU A 69 5.52 17.65 -10.10
C GLU A 69 4.60 18.43 -11.05
N LYS A 70 3.57 17.78 -11.59
CA LYS A 70 2.57 18.42 -12.45
C LYS A 70 1.51 19.18 -11.65
N TRP A 71 1.21 18.75 -10.44
CA TRP A 71 0.09 19.25 -9.65
C TRP A 71 0.48 20.30 -8.61
N LYS A 72 1.74 20.34 -8.17
CA LYS A 72 2.20 21.17 -7.02
C LYS A 72 1.82 22.64 -7.12
N GLY A 73 1.78 23.22 -8.32
CA GLY A 73 1.38 24.60 -8.55
C GLY A 73 -0.13 24.84 -8.57
N LEU A 74 -0.94 23.77 -8.45
CA LEU A 74 -2.40 23.81 -8.43
C LEU A 74 -2.97 23.52 -7.04
N ILE A 75 -2.12 23.11 -6.10
CA ILE A 75 -2.53 22.70 -4.74
C ILE A 75 -2.53 23.92 -3.84
N GLU A 76 -3.60 24.05 -3.05
CA GLU A 76 -3.74 25.15 -2.09
C GLU A 76 -2.63 25.13 -1.03
N ALA A 77 -2.19 26.33 -0.61
CA ALA A 77 -1.01 26.51 0.24
C ALA A 77 -1.11 25.80 1.59
N ASP A 78 -2.29 25.60 2.14
CA ASP A 78 -2.57 24.94 3.43
C ASP A 78 -3.34 23.62 3.32
N ALA A 79 -3.57 23.12 2.10
CA ALA A 79 -4.19 21.83 1.89
C ALA A 79 -3.44 20.69 2.62
N SER A 80 -4.19 19.75 3.17
CA SER A 80 -3.69 18.52 3.76
C SER A 80 -3.45 17.47 2.68
N PHE A 81 -2.37 16.73 2.77
CA PHE A 81 -2.15 15.55 1.94
C PHE A 81 -2.55 14.29 2.70
N LEU A 82 -3.32 13.40 2.05
CA LEU A 82 -3.61 12.06 2.57
C LEU A 82 -3.12 11.01 1.58
N SER A 83 -1.97 10.43 1.85
CA SER A 83 -1.40 9.39 0.98
C SER A 83 -2.03 8.02 1.26
N LEU A 84 -2.55 7.38 0.21
CA LEU A 84 -2.97 5.98 0.21
C LEU A 84 -1.93 5.07 -0.43
N ALA A 85 -0.85 5.65 -0.98
CA ALA A 85 0.20 4.91 -1.68
C ALA A 85 1.04 4.08 -0.71
N LYS A 86 1.24 2.81 -1.02
CA LYS A 86 1.99 1.86 -0.20
C LYS A 86 3.25 1.43 -0.96
N GLY A 87 4.38 2.01 -0.61
CA GLY A 87 5.66 1.71 -1.27
C GLY A 87 6.78 2.64 -0.86
N ILE A 88 7.98 2.29 -1.30
CA ILE A 88 9.20 3.09 -1.21
C ILE A 88 9.63 3.42 -2.64
N GLU A 89 9.99 4.66 -2.92
CA GLU A 89 10.40 5.08 -4.25
C GLU A 89 11.71 4.39 -4.67
N ILE A 90 11.72 3.77 -5.85
CA ILE A 90 12.91 3.15 -6.40
C ILE A 90 13.91 4.25 -6.79
N GLY A 91 15.18 4.05 -6.45
CA GLY A 91 16.27 5.00 -6.73
C GLY A 91 16.57 5.92 -5.55
N THR A 92 15.62 6.70 -5.08
CA THR A 92 15.80 7.62 -3.93
C THR A 92 15.70 6.92 -2.58
N LEU A 93 14.95 5.81 -2.51
CA LEU A 93 14.58 5.09 -1.29
C LEU A 93 13.76 5.95 -0.31
N LEU A 94 13.07 6.96 -0.81
CA LEU A 94 12.19 7.81 -0.02
C LEU A 94 10.85 7.12 0.23
N ARG A 95 10.31 7.33 1.44
CA ARG A 95 8.92 7.02 1.78
C ARG A 95 8.00 7.99 1.03
N MET A 96 6.74 7.63 0.85
CA MET A 96 5.80 8.47 0.09
C MET A 96 5.58 9.84 0.73
N SER A 97 5.55 9.92 2.06
CA SER A 97 5.49 11.20 2.79
C SER A 97 6.69 12.10 2.49
N GLN A 98 7.90 11.52 2.40
CA GLN A 98 9.11 12.25 2.05
C GLN A 98 9.10 12.72 0.59
N VAL A 99 8.57 11.91 -0.34
CA VAL A 99 8.39 12.32 -1.74
C VAL A 99 7.42 13.51 -1.82
N ILE A 100 6.32 13.48 -1.06
CA ILE A 100 5.35 14.58 -1.02
C ILE A 100 6.04 15.85 -0.51
N ALA A 101 6.73 15.78 0.65
CA ALA A 101 7.44 16.92 1.23
C ALA A 101 8.49 17.51 0.27
N GLU A 102 9.31 16.66 -0.35
CA GLU A 102 10.37 17.10 -1.27
C GLU A 102 9.82 17.80 -2.51
N VAL A 103 8.74 17.26 -3.11
CA VAL A 103 8.19 17.81 -4.36
C VAL A 103 7.35 19.05 -4.12
N THR A 104 6.56 19.07 -3.05
CA THR A 104 5.59 20.16 -2.81
C THR A 104 6.13 21.24 -1.88
N GLY A 105 7.17 20.95 -1.10
CA GLY A 105 7.64 21.84 -0.03
C GLY A 105 6.71 21.89 1.19
N ALA A 106 5.74 20.97 1.27
CA ALA A 106 4.81 20.93 2.40
C ALA A 106 5.49 20.48 3.68
N ASP A 107 5.14 21.11 4.80
CA ASP A 107 5.56 20.69 6.12
C ASP A 107 5.04 19.28 6.44
N GLU A 108 5.82 18.49 7.19
CA GLU A 108 5.46 17.12 7.58
C GLU A 108 4.10 17.04 8.31
N GLY A 109 3.75 18.07 9.09
CA GLY A 109 2.45 18.18 9.76
C GLY A 109 1.25 18.27 8.81
N ARG A 110 1.47 18.58 7.52
CA ARG A 110 0.43 18.61 6.49
C ARG A 110 0.28 17.27 5.75
N ILE A 111 1.17 16.32 6.00
CA ILE A 111 1.26 15.07 5.26
C ILE A 111 0.83 13.91 6.15
N ALA A 112 -0.35 13.39 5.87
CA ALA A 112 -0.89 12.20 6.51
C ALA A 112 -0.80 10.99 5.59
N VAL A 113 -0.77 9.80 6.19
CA VAL A 113 -0.86 8.53 5.48
C VAL A 113 -2.02 7.70 6.01
N LEU A 114 -2.72 6.99 5.12
CA LEU A 114 -3.76 6.05 5.48
C LEU A 114 -3.26 4.64 5.20
N SER A 115 -3.18 3.81 6.24
CA SER A 115 -2.73 2.42 6.14
C SER A 115 -3.53 1.52 7.08
N GLY A 116 -3.66 0.24 6.70
CA GLY A 116 -4.46 -0.73 7.43
C GLY A 116 -5.12 -1.73 6.49
N PRO A 117 -5.93 -2.68 6.99
CA PRO A 117 -6.64 -3.68 6.21
C PRO A 117 -7.77 -3.04 5.39
N ASN A 118 -7.43 -2.50 4.23
CA ASN A 118 -8.32 -1.71 3.38
C ASN A 118 -8.56 -2.42 2.03
N LEU A 119 -9.23 -3.57 2.05
CA LEU A 119 -9.64 -4.26 0.83
C LEU A 119 -10.80 -3.49 0.18
N ALA A 120 -10.53 -2.87 -0.96
CA ALA A 120 -11.43 -1.93 -1.60
C ALA A 120 -12.84 -2.48 -1.87
N HIS A 121 -12.93 -3.76 -2.28
CA HIS A 121 -14.21 -4.41 -2.53
C HIS A 121 -15.06 -4.53 -1.26
N GLU A 122 -14.47 -4.92 -0.13
CA GLU A 122 -15.18 -5.08 1.14
C GLU A 122 -15.70 -3.73 1.65
N ILE A 123 -14.88 -2.68 1.56
CA ILE A 123 -15.29 -1.32 1.94
C ILE A 123 -16.39 -0.81 1.02
N ALA A 124 -16.28 -1.05 -0.28
CA ALA A 124 -17.23 -0.56 -1.27
C ALA A 124 -18.65 -1.19 -1.12
N VAL A 125 -18.73 -2.41 -0.57
CA VAL A 125 -20.02 -3.05 -0.22
C VAL A 125 -20.45 -2.78 1.22
N GLY A 126 -19.80 -1.85 1.91
CA GLY A 126 -20.19 -1.42 3.27
C GLY A 126 -19.81 -2.40 4.39
N GLN A 127 -18.87 -3.33 4.15
CA GLN A 127 -18.40 -4.20 5.24
C GLN A 127 -17.59 -3.42 6.27
N PRO A 128 -17.71 -3.74 7.56
CA PRO A 128 -16.96 -3.07 8.61
C PRO A 128 -15.45 -3.16 8.39
N ALA A 129 -14.77 -2.02 8.35
CA ALA A 129 -13.34 -1.92 8.19
C ALA A 129 -12.75 -0.89 9.16
N ALA A 130 -11.58 -1.19 9.70
CA ALA A 130 -10.81 -0.30 10.54
C ALA A 130 -9.45 0.00 9.87
N THR A 131 -9.02 1.25 9.93
CA THR A 131 -7.78 1.73 9.34
C THR A 131 -7.05 2.68 10.27
N VAL A 132 -5.86 3.13 9.89
CA VAL A 132 -5.10 4.16 10.60
C VAL A 132 -4.86 5.34 9.67
N ILE A 133 -5.09 6.55 10.20
CA ILE A 133 -4.62 7.79 9.62
C ILE A 133 -3.49 8.29 10.52
N ALA A 134 -2.26 8.28 10.00
CA ALA A 134 -1.08 8.76 10.71
C ALA A 134 -0.64 10.12 10.18
N CYS A 135 -0.46 11.08 11.09
CA CYS A 135 0.07 12.40 10.80
C CYS A 135 0.86 12.88 12.02
N SER A 136 1.99 13.56 11.82
CA SER A 136 2.76 14.15 12.93
C SER A 136 1.99 15.28 13.65
N ASP A 137 1.05 15.92 12.97
CA ASP A 137 0.06 16.84 13.53
C ASP A 137 -1.20 16.06 13.93
N ALA A 138 -1.43 15.93 15.25
CA ALA A 138 -2.54 15.16 15.80
C ALA A 138 -3.92 15.77 15.48
N ASP A 139 -4.05 17.10 15.45
CA ASP A 139 -5.31 17.80 15.16
C ASP A 139 -5.69 17.56 13.69
N ARG A 140 -4.72 17.58 12.78
CA ARG A 140 -4.90 17.26 11.37
C ARG A 140 -5.28 15.80 11.18
N ALA A 141 -4.66 14.87 11.91
CA ALA A 141 -5.07 13.46 11.90
C ALA A 141 -6.54 13.29 12.30
N VAL A 142 -7.00 13.99 13.33
CA VAL A 142 -8.39 14.00 13.79
C VAL A 142 -9.33 14.62 12.75
N ALA A 143 -8.95 15.73 12.11
CA ALA A 143 -9.75 16.34 11.06
C ALA A 143 -9.95 15.37 9.87
N LEU A 144 -8.87 14.69 9.43
CA LEU A 144 -8.94 13.68 8.36
C LEU A 144 -9.75 12.44 8.77
N GLN A 145 -9.67 12.04 10.05
CA GLN A 145 -10.49 10.98 10.62
C GLN A 145 -11.99 11.33 10.49
N HIS A 146 -12.38 12.53 10.90
CA HIS A 146 -13.79 12.98 10.80
C HIS A 146 -14.24 13.07 9.34
N ALA A 147 -13.42 13.57 8.44
CA ALA A 147 -13.72 13.67 7.01
C ALA A 147 -13.93 12.32 6.31
N SER A 148 -13.51 11.22 6.93
CA SER A 148 -13.55 9.87 6.31
C SER A 148 -14.34 8.83 7.11
N ALA A 149 -14.68 9.07 8.37
CA ALA A 149 -15.37 8.11 9.21
C ALA A 149 -16.82 7.90 8.79
N THR A 150 -17.26 6.63 8.72
CA THR A 150 -18.65 6.24 8.46
C THR A 150 -19.10 5.17 9.46
N GLY A 151 -20.33 4.72 9.37
CA GLY A 151 -20.83 3.61 10.20
C GLY A 151 -20.14 2.28 9.99
N TYR A 152 -19.50 2.10 8.83
CA TYR A 152 -18.78 0.87 8.46
C TYR A 152 -17.25 1.09 8.27
N PHE A 153 -16.78 2.32 8.15
CA PHE A 153 -15.35 2.63 7.98
C PHE A 153 -14.84 3.44 9.18
N ARG A 154 -13.99 2.84 9.99
CA ARG A 154 -13.51 3.40 11.25
C ARG A 154 -12.02 3.71 11.23
N PRO A 155 -11.59 4.94 10.92
CA PRO A 155 -10.21 5.36 11.04
C PRO A 155 -9.82 5.57 12.52
N TYR A 156 -8.61 5.14 12.88
CA TYR A 156 -7.92 5.48 14.13
C TYR A 156 -6.79 6.43 13.83
N THR A 157 -6.49 7.36 14.71
CA THR A 157 -5.37 8.29 14.56
C THR A 157 -4.08 7.70 15.12
N ASN A 158 -2.95 8.11 14.55
CA ASN A 158 -1.60 7.77 15.01
C ASN A 158 -0.64 8.92 14.65
N THR A 159 0.47 9.06 15.36
CA THR A 159 1.53 10.03 15.03
C THR A 159 2.74 9.40 14.34
N ASP A 160 2.87 8.07 14.38
CA ASP A 160 3.95 7.33 13.73
C ASP A 160 3.68 7.10 12.23
N VAL A 161 3.97 8.12 11.43
CA VAL A 161 3.89 8.06 9.96
C VAL A 161 4.86 7.01 9.41
N ILE A 162 6.06 6.89 10.00
CA ILE A 162 7.09 5.95 9.54
C ILE A 162 6.60 4.51 9.65
N GLY A 163 6.08 4.12 10.82
CA GLY A 163 5.57 2.78 11.05
C GLY A 163 4.42 2.42 10.10
N CYS A 164 3.48 3.35 9.88
CA CYS A 164 2.37 3.14 8.96
C CYS A 164 2.82 2.95 7.50
N GLU A 165 3.82 3.71 7.04
CA GLU A 165 4.37 3.58 5.68
C GLU A 165 5.17 2.29 5.49
N ILE A 166 6.07 1.96 6.44
CA ILE A 166 6.91 0.76 6.36
C ILE A 166 6.07 -0.50 6.45
N GLY A 167 5.08 -0.55 7.35
CA GLY A 167 4.12 -1.65 7.43
C GLY A 167 3.38 -1.85 6.10
N GLY A 168 2.78 -0.78 5.58
CA GLY A 168 2.03 -0.79 4.32
C GLY A 168 2.86 -1.15 3.09
N ALA A 169 4.11 -0.68 2.99
CA ALA A 169 5.00 -0.98 1.88
C ALA A 169 5.50 -2.43 1.90
N SER A 170 5.91 -2.92 3.07
CA SER A 170 6.56 -4.23 3.21
C SER A 170 5.58 -5.41 3.16
N LYS A 171 4.35 -5.25 3.63
CA LYS A 171 3.33 -6.33 3.63
C LYS A 171 3.11 -6.97 2.26
N ASN A 172 3.19 -6.17 1.20
CA ASN A 172 2.96 -6.63 -0.17
C ASN A 172 4.02 -7.65 -0.62
N VAL A 173 5.24 -7.52 -0.13
CA VAL A 173 6.34 -8.47 -0.36
C VAL A 173 6.07 -9.79 0.36
N ILE A 174 5.62 -9.72 1.61
CA ILE A 174 5.30 -10.92 2.40
C ILE A 174 4.07 -11.65 1.82
N ALA A 175 3.10 -10.89 1.29
CA ALA A 175 1.95 -11.49 0.60
C ALA A 175 2.35 -12.26 -0.67
N LEU A 176 3.36 -11.80 -1.42
CA LEU A 176 3.96 -12.57 -2.51
C LEU A 176 4.54 -13.90 -2.00
N ALA A 177 5.33 -13.87 -0.91
CA ALA A 177 5.90 -15.07 -0.31
C ALA A 177 4.82 -16.06 0.15
N CYS A 178 3.74 -15.58 0.79
CA CYS A 178 2.59 -16.40 1.18
C CYS A 178 1.89 -17.01 -0.04
N GLY A 179 1.76 -16.23 -1.11
CA GLY A 179 1.22 -16.70 -2.38
C GLY A 179 2.07 -17.82 -2.98
N ILE A 180 3.38 -17.62 -3.05
CA ILE A 180 4.34 -18.62 -3.54
C ILE A 180 4.20 -19.92 -2.75
N ALA A 181 4.23 -19.86 -1.42
CA ALA A 181 4.07 -21.03 -0.55
C ALA A 181 2.74 -21.77 -0.83
N SER A 182 1.64 -21.02 -0.95
CA SER A 182 0.33 -21.59 -1.29
C SER A 182 0.32 -22.25 -2.67
N GLY A 183 0.99 -21.65 -3.66
CA GLY A 183 1.11 -22.20 -5.02
C GLY A 183 1.92 -23.49 -5.06
N MET A 184 2.93 -23.62 -4.21
CA MET A 184 3.70 -24.88 -4.02
C MET A 184 2.92 -25.97 -3.28
N GLY A 185 1.70 -25.70 -2.80
CA GLY A 185 0.91 -26.63 -2.01
C GLY A 185 1.37 -26.74 -0.55
N LEU A 186 2.15 -25.79 -0.04
CA LEU A 186 2.56 -25.75 1.37
C LEU A 186 1.38 -25.32 2.25
N GLY A 187 1.28 -25.97 3.43
CA GLY A 187 0.14 -25.81 4.33
C GLY A 187 0.16 -24.56 5.21
N ASP A 188 -0.86 -24.43 6.04
CA ASP A 188 -1.13 -23.26 6.89
C ASP A 188 0.00 -22.95 7.88
N ASN A 189 0.68 -23.97 8.41
CA ASN A 189 1.84 -23.76 9.28
C ASN A 189 2.96 -22.98 8.58
N THR A 190 3.19 -23.25 7.29
CA THR A 190 4.19 -22.52 6.49
C THR A 190 3.74 -21.10 6.26
N VAL A 191 2.47 -20.88 5.89
CA VAL A 191 1.93 -19.54 5.68
C VAL A 191 2.00 -18.72 6.98
N ALA A 192 1.58 -19.29 8.12
CA ALA A 192 1.68 -18.65 9.43
C ALA A 192 3.15 -18.29 9.79
N SER A 193 4.09 -19.19 9.51
CA SER A 193 5.53 -18.95 9.73
C SER A 193 6.05 -17.80 8.86
N ILE A 194 5.64 -17.75 7.58
CA ILE A 194 6.02 -16.64 6.66
C ILE A 194 5.45 -15.31 7.16
N ILE A 195 4.19 -15.27 7.60
CA ILE A 195 3.58 -14.05 8.14
C ILE A 195 4.34 -13.59 9.39
N THR A 196 4.60 -14.46 10.34
CA THR A 196 5.29 -14.15 11.60
C THR A 196 6.73 -13.70 11.36
N ARG A 197 7.48 -14.42 10.52
CA ARG A 197 8.86 -14.06 10.19
C ARG A 197 8.93 -12.78 9.34
N GLY A 198 7.98 -12.61 8.42
CA GLY A 198 7.83 -11.38 7.64
C GLY A 198 7.53 -10.17 8.52
N LEU A 199 6.63 -10.31 9.50
CA LEU A 199 6.38 -9.27 10.50
C LEU A 199 7.65 -8.89 11.25
N ALA A 200 8.45 -9.89 11.69
CA ALA A 200 9.71 -9.64 12.37
C ALA A 200 10.72 -8.87 11.47
N GLU A 201 10.74 -9.13 10.16
CA GLU A 201 11.53 -8.32 9.20
C GLU A 201 11.01 -6.88 9.14
N ILE A 202 9.70 -6.70 9.03
CA ILE A 202 9.05 -5.37 8.96
C ILE A 202 9.35 -4.57 10.23
N ILE A 203 9.24 -5.19 11.41
CA ILE A 203 9.54 -4.54 12.69
C ILE A 203 11.01 -4.11 12.75
N ARG A 204 11.95 -4.98 12.36
CA ARG A 204 13.38 -4.63 12.37
C ARG A 204 13.67 -3.44 11.46
N LEU A 205 13.14 -3.44 10.24
CA LEU A 205 13.32 -2.32 9.32
C LEU A 205 12.65 -1.05 9.85
N GLY A 206 11.41 -1.14 10.33
CA GLY A 206 10.67 -0.01 10.87
C GLY A 206 11.39 0.64 12.05
N VAL A 207 11.84 -0.15 13.02
CA VAL A 207 12.58 0.34 14.19
C VAL A 207 13.92 0.99 13.78
N ALA A 208 14.64 0.39 12.83
CA ALA A 208 15.88 0.99 12.31
C ALA A 208 15.65 2.35 11.62
N LEU A 209 14.43 2.63 11.18
CA LEU A 209 14.00 3.89 10.57
C LEU A 209 13.31 4.86 11.56
N GLY A 210 13.14 4.45 12.81
CA GLY A 210 12.51 5.26 13.86
C GLY A 210 11.01 5.02 14.06
N ALA A 211 10.45 3.93 13.51
CA ALA A 211 9.06 3.54 13.75
C ALA A 211 8.86 2.96 15.15
N GLU A 212 7.66 3.11 15.68
CA GLU A 212 7.24 2.51 16.94
C GLU A 212 6.82 1.05 16.73
N PRO A 213 7.36 0.08 17.50
CA PRO A 213 6.94 -1.33 17.40
C PRO A 213 5.43 -1.53 17.61
N ALA A 214 4.80 -0.71 18.46
CA ALA A 214 3.36 -0.75 18.72
C ALA A 214 2.52 -0.45 17.47
N THR A 215 2.95 0.49 16.62
CA THR A 215 2.30 0.78 15.34
C THR A 215 2.34 -0.43 14.41
N LEU A 216 3.49 -1.11 14.35
CA LEU A 216 3.68 -2.29 13.51
C LEU A 216 2.96 -3.54 14.05
N ALA A 217 2.68 -3.59 15.35
CA ALA A 217 1.82 -4.60 15.97
C ALA A 217 0.30 -4.32 15.81
N GLY A 218 -0.06 -3.12 15.34
CA GLY A 218 -1.43 -2.65 15.16
C GLY A 218 -2.03 -2.90 13.77
N LEU A 219 -3.06 -2.11 13.45
CA LEU A 219 -3.80 -2.20 12.17
C LEU A 219 -2.92 -1.95 10.95
N ALA A 220 -2.02 -0.94 11.01
CA ALA A 220 -1.15 -0.58 9.88
C ALA A 220 -0.01 -1.58 9.65
N GLY A 221 0.30 -2.44 10.63
CA GLY A 221 1.28 -3.53 10.53
C GLY A 221 0.60 -4.89 10.45
N VAL A 222 0.40 -5.57 11.58
CA VAL A 222 -0.18 -6.93 11.66
C VAL A 222 -1.52 -7.02 10.95
N GLY A 223 -2.43 -6.06 11.17
CA GLY A 223 -3.78 -6.10 10.60
C GLY A 223 -3.75 -6.13 9.07
N ASP A 224 -3.01 -5.20 8.47
CA ASP A 224 -2.89 -5.10 7.01
C ASP A 224 -2.08 -6.26 6.41
N LEU A 225 -1.05 -6.73 7.14
CA LEU A 225 -0.24 -7.88 6.74
C LEU A 225 -1.10 -9.16 6.66
N VAL A 226 -1.84 -9.48 7.72
CA VAL A 226 -2.69 -10.68 7.78
C VAL A 226 -3.76 -10.62 6.69
N ALA A 227 -4.51 -9.51 6.59
CA ALA A 227 -5.54 -9.35 5.56
C ALA A 227 -4.97 -9.54 4.15
N THR A 228 -3.78 -8.99 3.86
CA THR A 228 -3.17 -9.07 2.53
C THR A 228 -2.60 -10.46 2.23
N CYS A 229 -2.07 -11.17 3.23
CA CYS A 229 -1.48 -12.50 3.06
C CYS A 229 -2.54 -13.61 2.96
N THR A 230 -3.72 -13.44 3.55
CA THR A 230 -4.75 -14.50 3.61
C THR A 230 -5.88 -14.30 2.61
N SER A 231 -6.22 -13.05 2.27
CA SER A 231 -7.34 -12.76 1.37
C SER A 231 -7.10 -13.25 -0.06
N PRO A 232 -8.09 -13.92 -0.69
CA PRO A 232 -8.07 -14.25 -2.11
C PRO A 232 -8.14 -13.00 -3.00
N LEU A 233 -8.59 -11.87 -2.48
CA LEU A 233 -8.66 -10.59 -3.19
C LEU A 233 -7.29 -9.89 -3.28
N SER A 234 -6.26 -10.42 -2.60
CA SER A 234 -4.91 -9.86 -2.62
C SER A 234 -4.20 -10.17 -3.95
N ARG A 235 -4.00 -9.15 -4.77
CA ARG A 235 -3.25 -9.24 -6.03
C ARG A 235 -1.82 -9.78 -5.83
N ASN A 236 -1.14 -9.36 -4.77
CA ASN A 236 0.21 -9.84 -4.47
C ASN A 236 0.21 -11.33 -4.13
N ARG A 237 -0.76 -11.79 -3.33
CA ARG A 237 -0.92 -13.21 -3.04
C ARG A 237 -1.26 -14.03 -4.29
N SER A 238 -2.17 -13.54 -5.14
CA SER A 238 -2.52 -14.21 -6.40
C SER A 238 -1.35 -14.30 -7.37
N PHE A 239 -0.58 -13.22 -7.51
CA PHE A 239 0.66 -13.20 -8.29
C PHE A 239 1.67 -14.23 -7.78
N GLY A 240 1.95 -14.21 -6.45
CA GLY A 240 2.85 -15.18 -5.83
C GLY A 240 2.38 -16.62 -6.01
N ARG A 241 1.06 -16.89 -5.92
CA ARG A 241 0.51 -18.23 -6.14
C ARG A 241 0.78 -18.74 -7.55
N ALA A 242 0.64 -17.89 -8.55
CA ALA A 242 0.96 -18.27 -9.93
C ALA A 242 2.45 -18.61 -10.10
N LEU A 243 3.37 -17.86 -9.47
CA LEU A 243 4.79 -18.24 -9.45
C LEU A 243 5.04 -19.56 -8.72
N GLY A 244 4.37 -19.79 -7.59
CA GLY A 244 4.50 -21.00 -6.80
C GLY A 244 4.02 -22.27 -7.50
N THR A 245 3.07 -22.16 -8.45
CA THR A 245 2.65 -23.26 -9.32
C THR A 245 3.58 -23.53 -10.51
N GLY A 246 4.72 -22.83 -10.60
CA GLY A 246 5.70 -22.95 -11.68
C GLY A 246 5.44 -21.99 -12.86
N GLY A 247 4.56 -21.01 -12.70
CA GLY A 247 4.29 -20.00 -13.71
C GLY A 247 5.45 -19.02 -13.91
N SER A 248 5.54 -18.41 -15.09
CA SER A 248 6.47 -17.31 -15.39
C SER A 248 5.98 -15.99 -14.79
N MET A 249 6.81 -14.95 -14.82
CA MET A 249 6.41 -13.59 -14.44
C MET A 249 5.23 -13.08 -15.30
N GLU A 250 5.16 -13.47 -16.57
CA GLU A 250 4.06 -13.10 -17.48
C GLU A 250 2.76 -13.77 -17.05
N THR A 251 2.76 -15.10 -16.84
CA THR A 251 1.57 -15.81 -16.37
C THR A 251 1.09 -15.37 -15.00
N ALA A 252 2.02 -14.95 -14.13
CA ALA A 252 1.67 -14.36 -12.84
C ALA A 252 1.01 -12.98 -12.99
N GLN A 253 1.41 -12.20 -13.98
CA GLN A 253 0.77 -10.91 -14.29
C GLN A 253 -0.64 -11.09 -14.87
N ASP A 254 -0.84 -12.10 -15.70
CA ASP A 254 -2.17 -12.46 -16.21
C ASP A 254 -3.12 -12.89 -15.10
N ALA A 255 -2.61 -13.61 -14.09
CA ALA A 255 -3.40 -14.02 -12.91
C ALA A 255 -3.91 -12.82 -12.08
N THR A 256 -3.39 -11.63 -12.30
CA THR A 256 -3.86 -10.38 -11.70
C THR A 256 -4.67 -9.51 -12.68
N HIS A 257 -5.13 -10.08 -13.81
CA HIS A 257 -5.84 -9.35 -14.87
C HIS A 257 -5.11 -8.10 -15.36
N GLY A 258 -3.78 -8.15 -15.43
CA GLY A 258 -2.92 -7.02 -15.80
C GLY A 258 -2.83 -5.91 -14.74
N GLN A 259 -3.47 -6.09 -13.58
CA GLN A 259 -3.38 -5.13 -12.48
C GLN A 259 -2.02 -5.23 -11.77
N VAL A 260 -1.56 -4.10 -11.25
CA VAL A 260 -0.23 -4.02 -10.62
C VAL A 260 -0.19 -4.80 -9.31
N ALA A 261 0.74 -5.77 -9.22
CA ALA A 261 1.16 -6.37 -7.96
C ALA A 261 2.34 -5.54 -7.41
N GLU A 262 2.04 -4.60 -6.52
CA GLU A 262 3.04 -3.63 -6.02
C GLU A 262 4.23 -4.30 -5.32
N GLY A 263 4.02 -5.46 -4.71
CA GLY A 263 5.07 -6.23 -4.04
C GLY A 263 6.26 -6.57 -4.93
N VAL A 264 6.02 -6.79 -6.24
CA VAL A 264 7.09 -7.06 -7.22
C VAL A 264 8.06 -5.88 -7.34
N LYS A 265 7.55 -4.65 -7.33
CA LYS A 265 8.39 -3.44 -7.33
C LYS A 265 8.92 -3.12 -5.93
N SER A 266 8.09 -3.28 -4.91
CA SER A 266 8.42 -2.95 -3.53
C SER A 266 9.56 -3.82 -2.98
N CYS A 267 9.69 -5.10 -3.39
CA CYS A 267 10.79 -5.94 -2.90
C CYS A 267 12.17 -5.37 -3.25
N THR A 268 12.31 -4.71 -4.40
CA THR A 268 13.55 -4.04 -4.80
C THR A 268 13.90 -2.88 -3.88
N SER A 269 12.95 -1.96 -3.66
CA SER A 269 13.20 -0.77 -2.83
C SER A 269 13.30 -1.10 -1.34
N ILE A 270 12.48 -2.03 -0.83
CA ILE A 270 12.56 -2.49 0.57
C ILE A 270 13.89 -3.20 0.83
N ARG A 271 14.35 -4.09 -0.06
CA ARG A 271 15.65 -4.74 0.06
C ARG A 271 16.79 -3.72 0.05
N ALA A 272 16.77 -2.76 -0.87
CA ALA A 272 17.79 -1.72 -0.94
C ALA A 272 17.80 -0.85 0.32
N LEU A 273 16.62 -0.49 0.86
CA LEU A 273 16.49 0.24 2.10
C LEU A 273 17.02 -0.56 3.30
N ALA A 274 16.72 -1.85 3.36
CA ALA A 274 17.23 -2.75 4.39
C ALA A 274 18.77 -2.84 4.37
N VAL A 275 19.38 -2.99 3.19
CA VAL A 275 20.84 -2.97 3.02
C VAL A 275 21.44 -1.65 3.48
N LYS A 276 20.84 -0.51 3.11
CA LYS A 276 21.29 0.82 3.54
C LYS A 276 21.31 0.99 5.07
N HIS A 277 20.42 0.31 5.78
CA HIS A 277 20.29 0.40 7.25
C HIS A 277 20.81 -0.84 7.98
N ASP A 278 21.56 -1.74 7.30
CA ASP A 278 22.12 -2.96 7.87
C ASP A 278 21.08 -3.88 8.54
N VAL A 279 19.91 -4.01 7.92
CA VAL A 279 18.80 -4.85 8.41
C VAL A 279 18.70 -6.15 7.62
N ASP A 280 18.76 -7.31 8.33
CA ASP A 280 18.59 -8.64 7.71
C ASP A 280 17.11 -8.91 7.41
N MET A 281 16.78 -9.02 6.11
CA MET A 281 15.42 -9.29 5.60
C MET A 281 15.44 -10.48 4.61
N PRO A 282 15.62 -11.72 5.11
CA PRO A 282 15.79 -12.89 4.25
C PRO A 282 14.56 -13.24 3.40
N LEU A 283 13.33 -13.10 3.89
CA LEU A 283 12.12 -13.33 3.10
C LEU A 283 12.00 -12.31 1.96
N THR A 284 12.22 -11.04 2.27
CA THR A 284 12.23 -9.95 1.27
C THR A 284 13.31 -10.20 0.21
N THR A 285 14.49 -10.64 0.62
CA THR A 285 15.60 -10.96 -0.31
C THR A 285 15.23 -12.15 -1.20
N ALA A 286 14.65 -13.22 -0.65
CA ALA A 286 14.22 -14.37 -1.43
C ALA A 286 13.14 -14.01 -2.47
N VAL A 287 12.15 -13.19 -2.10
CA VAL A 287 11.13 -12.69 -3.04
C VAL A 287 11.77 -11.86 -4.15
N HIS A 288 12.73 -10.97 -3.82
CA HIS A 288 13.45 -10.19 -4.81
C HIS A 288 14.24 -11.08 -5.78
N GLN A 289 14.93 -12.09 -5.28
CA GLN A 289 15.69 -13.03 -6.11
C GLN A 289 14.81 -13.78 -7.10
N VAL A 290 13.64 -14.25 -6.66
CA VAL A 290 12.67 -14.91 -7.54
C VAL A 290 12.13 -13.94 -8.60
N CYS A 291 11.76 -12.72 -8.20
CA CYS A 291 11.11 -11.77 -9.11
C CYS A 291 12.08 -11.08 -10.09
N HIS A 292 13.36 -10.92 -9.73
CA HIS A 292 14.29 -10.05 -10.47
C HIS A 292 15.65 -10.66 -10.81
N GLU A 293 16.06 -11.74 -10.11
CA GLU A 293 17.40 -12.34 -10.33
C GLU A 293 17.30 -13.73 -10.98
N GLY A 294 16.11 -14.21 -11.32
CA GLY A 294 15.89 -15.49 -12.00
C GLY A 294 16.12 -16.72 -11.13
N VAL A 295 16.24 -16.56 -9.81
CA VAL A 295 16.34 -17.69 -8.88
C VAL A 295 15.02 -18.45 -8.88
N SER A 296 15.09 -19.78 -8.97
CA SER A 296 13.89 -20.61 -8.92
C SER A 296 13.23 -20.56 -7.52
N VAL A 297 11.91 -20.71 -7.49
CA VAL A 297 11.15 -20.77 -6.23
C VAL A 297 11.67 -21.87 -5.31
N GLY A 298 12.00 -23.07 -5.85
CA GLY A 298 12.54 -24.18 -5.07
C GLY A 298 13.90 -23.86 -4.44
N GLU A 299 14.77 -23.19 -5.19
CA GLU A 299 16.08 -22.76 -4.69
C GLU A 299 15.97 -21.69 -3.60
N ALA A 300 15.10 -20.70 -3.81
CA ALA A 300 14.83 -19.65 -2.81
C ALA A 300 14.34 -20.23 -1.48
N VAL A 301 13.40 -21.20 -1.54
CA VAL A 301 12.92 -21.91 -0.35
C VAL A 301 14.05 -22.73 0.30
N GLY A 302 14.85 -23.47 -0.49
CA GLY A 302 16.01 -24.21 0.01
C GLY A 302 17.01 -23.31 0.75
N ASN A 303 17.30 -22.14 0.20
CA ASN A 303 18.19 -21.14 0.81
C ASN A 303 17.63 -20.61 2.14
N LEU A 304 16.32 -20.37 2.24
CA LEU A 304 15.69 -19.95 3.48
C LEU A 304 15.76 -21.03 4.57
N LEU A 305 15.46 -22.27 4.22
CA LEU A 305 15.49 -23.41 5.14
C LEU A 305 16.92 -23.78 5.58
N GLY A 306 17.93 -23.54 4.73
CA GLY A 306 19.35 -23.79 5.02
C GLY A 306 20.01 -22.75 5.94
N ARG A 307 19.30 -21.68 6.34
CA ARG A 307 19.84 -20.67 7.27
C ARG A 307 20.09 -21.28 8.66
N ARG A 308 21.12 -20.75 9.34
CA ARG A 308 21.46 -21.19 10.70
C ARG A 308 20.26 -21.02 11.64
N ILE A 309 20.03 -22.05 12.47
CA ILE A 309 19.07 -22.01 13.57
C ILE A 309 19.56 -20.97 14.59
N LYS A 310 18.66 -20.09 15.01
CA LYS A 310 18.94 -19.04 15.99
C LYS A 310 17.73 -18.87 16.92
N PRO A 311 17.90 -18.30 18.13
CA PRO A 311 16.76 -17.91 18.97
C PRO A 311 15.80 -16.97 18.21
N GLU A 312 14.54 -17.01 18.62
CA GLU A 312 13.50 -16.14 18.05
C GLU A 312 13.66 -14.69 18.50
#